data_3965a9b90b06115c63a22d96ba1431df
#
_entry.id   3965a9b90b06115c63a22d96ba1431df
#
_cell.length_a   1.000
_cell.length_b   1.000
_cell.length_c   1.000
_cell.angle_alpha   90.00
_cell.angle_beta   90.00
_cell.angle_gamma   90.00
#
_symmetry.space_group_name_H-M   'P 1'
#
loop_
_entity.id
_entity.type
_entity.pdbx_description
1 polymer ?
#
loop_
_entity_poly.entity_id
_entity_poly.type
_entity_poly.pdbx_seq_one_letter_code
_entity_poly.pdbx_strand_id
1 'polypeptide(L)'
;MILMAIDSKNYELKTGDNYLTRAELVNKTVSDVDSQIKTSLEWNSLDSAVMQIQPLYAYETKDEAGVDKEAVKKACDKVLSLIYNMQGADGKYGDSYSASNAWTTAQIMITAGLFNIDVAAEENGTDLIKNGVTLYDDALGFVDTDKNTVDEGLMSFQPEQLLRGLNAAVRASEKSELMLPVEKVAYTASDDAKYTLPKENKTTAAKLAKAKITKLTAGKKQLTVKIAKVKNAKSYKVQVSTDKKFKKKVTTKTTKSTSLTIKKLKSNKKYYVRVQAVSGKTTGTYSVVKNVKVK
;
A
#
# COMPACT_ATOMS: atom_id res chain seq x y z
N MET A 1 -22.89 -0.18 2.48
CA MET A 1 -23.18 -0.64 1.08
C MET A 1 -24.29 0.18 0.42
N ILE A 2 -25.51 0.29 0.98
CA ILE A 2 -26.60 1.08 0.37
C ILE A 2 -26.19 2.53 0.12
N LEU A 3 -25.61 3.20 1.11
CA LEU A 3 -25.16 4.59 1.00
C LEU A 3 -24.10 4.75 -0.11
N MET A 4 -23.10 3.85 -0.24
CA MET A 4 -22.13 3.89 -1.33
C MET A 4 -22.79 3.72 -2.70
N ALA A 5 -23.79 2.83 -2.82
CA ALA A 5 -24.52 2.65 -4.06
C ALA A 5 -25.31 3.89 -4.46
N ILE A 6 -25.93 4.57 -3.48
CA ILE A 6 -26.64 5.83 -3.70
C ILE A 6 -25.69 6.92 -4.13
N ASP A 7 -24.54 7.04 -3.46
CA ASP A 7 -23.55 8.08 -3.73
C ASP A 7 -22.81 7.87 -5.04
N SER A 8 -22.64 6.62 -5.47
CA SER A 8 -21.91 6.29 -6.70
C SER A 8 -22.47 6.99 -7.95
N LYS A 9 -23.77 7.28 -7.97
CA LYS A 9 -24.46 7.99 -9.07
C LYS A 9 -25.29 9.18 -8.59
N ASN A 10 -25.08 9.62 -7.36
CA ASN A 10 -25.83 10.70 -6.72
C ASN A 10 -27.37 10.54 -6.88
N TYR A 11 -27.86 9.33 -6.68
CA TYR A 11 -29.28 9.07 -6.80
C TYR A 11 -30.09 9.96 -5.84
N GLU A 12 -31.16 10.55 -6.35
CA GLU A 12 -32.16 11.17 -5.52
C GLU A 12 -32.91 10.10 -4.72
N LEU A 13 -33.03 10.35 -3.42
CA LEU A 13 -33.83 9.49 -2.56
C LEU A 13 -35.28 9.96 -2.54
N LYS A 14 -36.21 9.00 -2.55
CA LYS A 14 -37.60 9.33 -2.28
C LYS A 14 -37.69 9.93 -0.88
N THR A 15 -38.53 10.94 -0.73
CA THR A 15 -38.81 11.59 0.55
C THR A 15 -40.21 11.21 1.03
N GLY A 16 -40.42 11.23 2.34
CA GLY A 16 -41.71 10.93 3.00
C GLY A 16 -41.50 10.07 4.24
N ASP A 17 -42.58 9.87 4.99
CA ASP A 17 -42.54 9.29 6.34
C ASP A 17 -41.95 7.87 6.44
N ASN A 18 -41.83 7.17 5.29
CA ASN A 18 -41.30 5.80 5.24
C ASN A 18 -39.93 5.71 4.60
N TYR A 19 -39.24 6.82 4.31
CA TYR A 19 -37.97 6.86 3.64
C TYR A 19 -36.95 7.67 4.42
N LEU A 20 -35.74 7.16 4.55
CA LEU A 20 -34.63 7.89 5.15
C LEU A 20 -33.99 8.85 4.11
N THR A 21 -33.75 10.05 4.55
CA THR A 21 -32.90 10.99 3.81
C THR A 21 -31.43 10.51 3.78
N ARG A 22 -30.62 11.10 2.92
CA ARG A 22 -29.18 10.79 2.89
C ARG A 22 -28.53 11.13 4.23
N ALA A 23 -28.83 12.26 4.83
CA ALA A 23 -28.31 12.65 6.13
C ALA A 23 -28.72 11.65 7.24
N GLU A 24 -29.96 11.19 7.25
CA GLU A 24 -30.41 10.18 8.21
C GLU A 24 -29.70 8.84 8.02
N LEU A 25 -29.43 8.43 6.78
CA LEU A 25 -28.62 7.24 6.49
C LEU A 25 -27.18 7.38 6.98
N VAL A 26 -26.55 8.54 6.75
CA VAL A 26 -25.20 8.83 7.25
C VAL A 26 -25.21 8.82 8.78
N ASN A 27 -26.09 9.57 9.41
CA ASN A 27 -26.18 9.67 10.86
C ASN A 27 -26.47 8.31 11.52
N LYS A 28 -27.35 7.50 10.90
CA LYS A 28 -27.58 6.12 11.35
C LYS A 28 -26.32 5.28 11.21
N THR A 29 -25.62 5.36 10.10
CA THR A 29 -24.36 4.63 9.89
C THR A 29 -23.34 5.00 10.95
N VAL A 30 -23.19 6.28 11.28
CA VAL A 30 -22.34 6.78 12.37
C VAL A 30 -22.77 6.22 13.72
N SER A 31 -24.09 6.25 14.03
CA SER A 31 -24.60 5.75 15.31
C SER A 31 -24.39 4.25 15.53
N ASP A 32 -24.33 3.48 14.45
CA ASP A 32 -24.18 2.03 14.51
C ASP A 32 -22.70 1.59 14.67
N VAL A 33 -21.71 2.51 14.49
CA VAL A 33 -20.29 2.17 14.53
C VAL A 33 -19.86 1.48 15.82
N ASP A 34 -20.26 1.98 16.97
CA ASP A 34 -19.89 1.40 18.27
C ASP A 34 -20.43 -0.04 18.44
N SER A 35 -21.62 -0.32 17.88
CA SER A 35 -22.19 -1.67 17.85
C SER A 35 -21.38 -2.59 16.94
N GLN A 36 -20.93 -2.10 15.79
CA GLN A 36 -20.10 -2.89 14.87
C GLN A 36 -18.70 -3.14 15.43
N ILE A 37 -18.13 -2.17 16.15
CA ILE A 37 -16.88 -2.37 16.90
C ILE A 37 -17.04 -3.48 17.94
N LYS A 38 -18.13 -3.45 18.71
CA LYS A 38 -18.43 -4.50 19.68
C LYS A 38 -18.50 -5.88 19.02
N THR A 39 -19.25 -6.00 17.93
CA THR A 39 -19.33 -7.25 17.15
C THR A 39 -17.95 -7.71 16.65
N SER A 40 -17.16 -6.79 16.16
CA SER A 40 -15.78 -7.10 15.68
C SER A 40 -14.90 -7.65 16.80
N LEU A 41 -14.99 -7.09 18.01
CA LEU A 41 -14.24 -7.57 19.16
C LEU A 41 -14.76 -8.95 19.66
N GLU A 42 -16.06 -9.18 19.63
CA GLU A 42 -16.66 -10.46 20.03
C GLU A 42 -16.25 -11.61 19.11
N TRP A 43 -16.14 -11.37 17.82
CA TRP A 43 -15.79 -12.37 16.81
C TRP A 43 -14.31 -12.35 16.40
N ASN A 44 -13.53 -11.47 17.02
CA ASN A 44 -12.14 -11.19 16.63
C ASN A 44 -11.98 -10.99 15.11
N SER A 45 -12.94 -10.31 14.49
CA SER A 45 -12.99 -10.02 13.05
C SER A 45 -13.31 -8.56 12.82
N LEU A 46 -12.55 -7.89 11.95
CA LEU A 46 -12.73 -6.48 11.63
C LEU A 46 -13.82 -6.21 10.59
N ASP A 47 -14.36 -7.24 9.95
CA ASP A 47 -15.24 -7.12 8.79
C ASP A 47 -16.41 -6.16 9.02
N SER A 48 -17.12 -6.35 10.14
CA SER A 48 -18.31 -5.54 10.47
C SER A 48 -17.96 -4.07 10.67
N ALA A 49 -16.89 -3.77 11.40
CA ALA A 49 -16.50 -2.40 11.70
C ALA A 49 -15.94 -1.67 10.46
N VAL A 50 -15.04 -2.31 9.69
CA VAL A 50 -14.45 -1.67 8.52
C VAL A 50 -15.48 -1.43 7.42
N MET A 51 -16.38 -2.38 7.17
CA MET A 51 -17.46 -2.20 6.21
C MET A 51 -18.46 -1.11 6.63
N GLN A 52 -18.61 -0.87 7.93
CA GLN A 52 -19.50 0.18 8.45
C GLN A 52 -19.01 1.57 8.08
N ILE A 53 -17.69 1.82 8.10
CA ILE A 53 -17.14 3.15 7.82
C ILE A 53 -16.84 3.39 6.33
N GLN A 54 -16.78 2.35 5.50
CA GLN A 54 -16.52 2.52 4.07
C GLN A 54 -17.41 3.59 3.41
N PRO A 55 -18.73 3.65 3.64
CA PRO A 55 -19.57 4.70 3.05
C PRO A 55 -19.39 6.08 3.67
N LEU A 56 -18.69 6.20 4.78
CA LEU A 56 -18.52 7.46 5.51
C LEU A 56 -17.35 8.29 5.03
N TYR A 57 -16.37 7.70 4.33
CA TYR A 57 -15.13 8.37 3.93
C TYR A 57 -15.35 9.71 3.22
N ALA A 58 -16.38 9.78 2.36
CA ALA A 58 -16.70 10.99 1.61
C ALA A 58 -17.30 12.09 2.50
N TYR A 59 -17.96 11.72 3.58
CA TYR A 59 -18.67 12.64 4.49
C TYR A 59 -17.76 13.26 5.55
N GLU A 60 -16.49 12.87 5.64
CA GLU A 60 -15.51 13.61 6.43
C GLU A 60 -15.26 15.01 5.85
N THR A 61 -15.42 15.17 4.55
CA THR A 61 -15.14 16.43 3.85
C THR A 61 -16.34 17.00 3.11
N LYS A 62 -17.26 16.15 2.62
CA LYS A 62 -18.45 16.54 1.89
C LYS A 62 -19.43 17.30 2.80
N ASP A 63 -19.90 18.45 2.32
CA ASP A 63 -21.01 19.15 2.95
C ASP A 63 -22.34 18.46 2.59
N GLU A 64 -23.00 17.94 3.60
CA GLU A 64 -24.33 17.35 3.50
C GLU A 64 -25.19 17.96 4.63
N ALA A 65 -26.29 18.61 4.27
CA ALA A 65 -27.16 19.25 5.25
C ALA A 65 -27.69 18.24 6.27
N GLY A 66 -27.51 18.52 7.56
CA GLY A 66 -27.92 17.62 8.64
C GLY A 66 -26.91 16.52 9.00
N VAL A 67 -25.71 16.53 8.42
CA VAL A 67 -24.58 15.65 8.78
C VAL A 67 -23.54 16.44 9.58
N ASP A 68 -23.15 15.89 10.73
CA ASP A 68 -22.05 16.40 11.54
C ASP A 68 -20.73 15.72 11.10
N LYS A 69 -19.88 16.45 10.41
CA LYS A 69 -18.59 15.96 9.92
C LYS A 69 -17.66 15.52 11.03
N GLU A 70 -17.65 16.20 12.16
CA GLU A 70 -16.81 15.83 13.31
C GLU A 70 -17.27 14.50 13.92
N ALA A 71 -18.57 14.26 13.98
CA ALA A 71 -19.11 12.97 14.41
C ALA A 71 -18.74 11.86 13.41
N VAL A 72 -18.82 12.12 12.11
CA VAL A 72 -18.37 11.20 11.06
C VAL A 72 -16.90 10.88 11.24
N LYS A 73 -16.05 11.91 11.29
CA LYS A 73 -14.61 11.73 11.47
C LYS A 73 -14.28 10.93 12.74
N LYS A 74 -14.88 11.26 13.85
CA LYS A 74 -14.68 10.54 15.11
C LYS A 74 -15.08 9.06 15.02
N ALA A 75 -16.15 8.74 14.30
CA ALA A 75 -16.58 7.37 14.08
C ALA A 75 -15.58 6.61 13.20
N CYS A 76 -15.09 7.23 12.14
CA CYS A 76 -14.04 6.66 11.27
C CYS A 76 -12.74 6.44 12.03
N ASP A 77 -12.25 7.43 12.77
CA ASP A 77 -11.01 7.35 13.56
C ASP A 77 -11.04 6.21 14.58
N LYS A 78 -12.20 5.93 15.20
CA LYS A 78 -12.34 4.78 16.11
C LYS A 78 -12.07 3.45 15.42
N VAL A 79 -12.60 3.26 14.21
CA VAL A 79 -12.41 2.01 13.46
C VAL A 79 -11.00 1.92 12.88
N LEU A 80 -10.45 3.03 12.37
CA LEU A 80 -9.05 3.06 11.89
C LEU A 80 -8.08 2.72 13.03
N SER A 81 -8.33 3.23 14.24
CA SER A 81 -7.55 2.85 15.43
C SER A 81 -7.74 1.38 15.81
N LEU A 82 -8.95 0.83 15.63
CA LEU A 82 -9.25 -0.58 15.89
C LEU A 82 -8.49 -1.49 14.92
N ILE A 83 -8.37 -1.11 13.65
CA ILE A 83 -7.57 -1.83 12.66
C ILE A 83 -6.14 -2.03 13.18
N TYR A 84 -5.50 -0.94 13.61
CA TYR A 84 -4.15 -1.01 14.19
C TYR A 84 -4.09 -1.94 15.41
N ASN A 85 -5.02 -1.79 16.34
CA ASN A 85 -5.02 -2.52 17.61
C ASN A 85 -5.26 -4.03 17.44
N MET A 86 -6.05 -4.44 16.45
CA MET A 86 -6.39 -5.84 16.19
C MET A 86 -5.42 -6.55 15.25
N GLN A 87 -4.41 -5.86 14.71
CA GLN A 87 -3.37 -6.50 13.92
C GLN A 87 -2.61 -7.51 14.78
N GLY A 88 -2.47 -8.74 14.29
CA GLY A 88 -1.73 -9.80 14.95
C GLY A 88 -0.24 -9.44 15.17
N ALA A 89 0.41 -10.15 16.10
CA ALA A 89 1.85 -9.94 16.34
C ALA A 89 2.72 -10.27 15.11
N ASP A 90 2.21 -11.10 14.22
CA ASP A 90 2.82 -11.46 12.93
C ASP A 90 2.50 -10.48 11.78
N GLY A 91 1.79 -9.40 12.08
CA GLY A 91 1.37 -8.40 11.10
C GLY A 91 0.08 -8.74 10.33
N LYS A 92 -0.52 -9.89 10.58
CA LYS A 92 -1.68 -10.39 9.83
C LYS A 92 -3.01 -10.05 10.49
N TYR A 93 -4.07 -10.23 9.73
CA TYR A 93 -5.45 -10.07 10.19
C TYR A 93 -6.21 -11.38 10.02
N GLY A 94 -6.76 -11.86 11.11
CA GLY A 94 -7.55 -13.08 11.16
C GLY A 94 -8.95 -12.85 11.71
N ASP A 95 -9.54 -13.95 12.12
CA ASP A 95 -10.82 -14.01 12.84
C ASP A 95 -10.75 -15.08 13.95
N SER A 96 -11.88 -15.40 14.56
CA SER A 96 -11.94 -16.44 15.60
C SER A 96 -11.59 -17.86 15.11
N TYR A 97 -11.50 -18.07 13.82
CA TYR A 97 -11.28 -19.37 13.19
C TYR A 97 -9.91 -19.49 12.52
N SER A 98 -9.31 -18.37 12.11
CA SER A 98 -8.07 -18.34 11.34
C SER A 98 -7.19 -17.17 11.78
N ALA A 99 -5.89 -17.41 11.90
CA ALA A 99 -4.89 -16.38 12.20
C ALA A 99 -4.70 -15.37 11.06
N SER A 100 -5.04 -15.75 9.83
CA SER A 100 -5.06 -14.88 8.65
C SER A 100 -6.26 -15.23 7.80
N ASN A 101 -7.02 -14.22 7.37
CA ASN A 101 -8.24 -14.36 6.59
C ASN A 101 -8.23 -13.40 5.42
N ALA A 102 -8.23 -13.96 4.20
CA ALA A 102 -8.17 -13.18 2.95
C ALA A 102 -9.33 -12.18 2.80
N TRP A 103 -10.52 -12.51 3.32
CA TRP A 103 -11.67 -11.61 3.29
C TRP A 103 -11.44 -10.41 4.20
N THR A 104 -11.04 -10.64 5.45
CA THR A 104 -10.75 -9.58 6.43
C THR A 104 -9.64 -8.68 5.93
N THR A 105 -8.53 -9.25 5.47
CA THR A 105 -7.41 -8.51 4.87
C THR A 105 -7.89 -7.64 3.71
N ALA A 106 -8.69 -8.20 2.79
CA ALA A 106 -9.23 -7.46 1.66
C ALA A 106 -10.14 -6.29 2.09
N GLN A 107 -11.04 -6.49 3.07
CA GLN A 107 -11.92 -5.43 3.55
C GLN A 107 -11.15 -4.29 4.22
N ILE A 108 -10.08 -4.61 4.96
CA ILE A 108 -9.20 -3.60 5.54
C ILE A 108 -8.47 -2.83 4.43
N MET A 109 -7.94 -3.50 3.41
CA MET A 109 -7.27 -2.85 2.28
C MET A 109 -8.22 -1.93 1.50
N ILE A 110 -9.47 -2.36 1.27
CA ILE A 110 -10.51 -1.54 0.65
C ILE A 110 -10.76 -0.29 1.48
N THR A 111 -10.91 -0.45 2.79
CA THR A 111 -11.14 0.66 3.72
C THR A 111 -9.94 1.61 3.73
N ALA A 112 -8.73 1.10 3.88
CA ALA A 112 -7.50 1.89 3.84
C ALA A 112 -7.39 2.69 2.53
N GLY A 113 -7.70 2.06 1.38
CA GLY A 113 -7.71 2.73 0.08
C GLY A 113 -8.73 3.87 -0.02
N LEU A 114 -9.93 3.72 0.55
CA LEU A 114 -10.94 4.78 0.62
C LEU A 114 -10.47 5.99 1.46
N PHE A 115 -9.72 5.72 2.53
CA PHE A 115 -9.16 6.77 3.40
C PHE A 115 -7.75 7.22 2.97
N ASN A 116 -7.28 6.84 1.77
CA ASN A 116 -5.96 7.17 1.22
C ASN A 116 -4.78 6.74 2.12
N ILE A 117 -4.93 5.65 2.84
CA ILE A 117 -3.89 5.04 3.66
C ILE A 117 -3.05 4.10 2.79
N ASP A 118 -1.75 4.37 2.66
CA ASP A 118 -0.82 3.52 1.92
C ASP A 118 -0.40 2.32 2.79
N VAL A 119 -0.99 1.17 2.52
CA VAL A 119 -0.80 -0.07 3.29
C VAL A 119 0.50 -0.81 2.94
N ALA A 120 1.23 -0.37 1.93
CA ALA A 120 2.55 -0.88 1.55
C ALA A 120 3.70 0.01 2.03
N ALA A 121 3.39 1.11 2.73
CA ALA A 121 4.37 2.07 3.18
C ALA A 121 5.16 1.56 4.40
N GLU A 122 6.47 1.40 4.25
CA GLU A 122 7.40 1.02 5.34
C GLU A 122 7.83 2.21 6.23
N GLU A 123 7.53 3.46 5.84
CA GLU A 123 7.93 4.67 6.55
C GLU A 123 6.77 5.67 6.61
N ASN A 124 6.68 6.35 7.74
CA ASN A 124 5.78 7.47 8.03
C ASN A 124 4.32 7.12 8.35
N GLY A 125 4.12 6.38 9.43
CA GLY A 125 2.93 6.58 10.25
C GLY A 125 1.63 5.96 9.74
N THR A 126 1.66 5.05 8.81
CA THR A 126 0.62 4.05 8.75
C THR A 126 1.08 2.90 9.63
N ASP A 127 0.56 2.90 10.83
CA ASP A 127 0.92 1.92 11.85
C ASP A 127 0.41 0.50 11.55
N LEU A 128 0.18 0.18 10.26
CA LEU A 128 -0.30 -1.13 9.79
C LEU A 128 0.85 -2.07 9.43
N ILE A 129 1.99 -1.91 10.13
CA ILE A 129 3.17 -2.78 9.98
C ILE A 129 3.54 -3.34 11.34
N LYS A 130 3.52 -4.65 11.48
CA LYS A 130 4.04 -5.35 12.65
C LYS A 130 5.03 -6.43 12.24
N ASN A 131 6.15 -6.52 12.96
CA ASN A 131 7.24 -7.46 12.65
C ASN A 131 7.76 -7.38 11.20
N GLY A 132 7.67 -6.20 10.58
CA GLY A 132 8.08 -6.00 9.18
C GLY A 132 7.11 -6.56 8.13
N VAL A 133 5.94 -7.04 8.54
CA VAL A 133 4.86 -7.49 7.65
C VAL A 133 3.86 -6.35 7.48
N THR A 134 3.66 -5.93 6.25
CA THR A 134 2.64 -4.95 5.88
C THR A 134 1.31 -5.66 5.60
N LEU A 135 0.22 -4.91 5.60
CA LEU A 135 -1.08 -5.44 5.14
C LEU A 135 -1.01 -5.92 3.68
N TYR A 136 -0.17 -5.30 2.87
CA TYR A 136 0.07 -5.72 1.49
C TYR A 136 0.78 -7.07 1.43
N ASP A 137 1.78 -7.31 2.30
CA ASP A 137 2.47 -8.60 2.38
C ASP A 137 1.52 -9.72 2.84
N ASP A 138 0.62 -9.43 3.79
CA ASP A 138 -0.41 -10.38 4.22
C ASP A 138 -1.34 -10.76 3.06
N ALA A 139 -1.78 -9.78 2.28
CA ALA A 139 -2.60 -10.02 1.08
C ALA A 139 -1.87 -10.84 0.01
N LEU A 140 -0.59 -10.58 -0.23
CA LEU A 140 0.24 -11.36 -1.15
C LEU A 140 0.46 -12.80 -0.67
N GLY A 141 0.34 -13.06 0.62
CA GLY A 141 0.40 -14.42 1.18
C GLY A 141 -0.69 -15.36 0.63
N PHE A 142 -1.77 -14.82 0.08
CA PHE A 142 -2.85 -15.58 -0.57
C PHE A 142 -2.68 -15.70 -2.09
N VAL A 143 -1.59 -15.21 -2.66
CA VAL A 143 -1.35 -15.18 -4.12
C VAL A 143 -0.08 -15.95 -4.46
N ASP A 144 -0.19 -16.93 -5.35
CA ASP A 144 0.96 -17.57 -5.98
C ASP A 144 1.41 -16.72 -7.19
N THR A 145 2.39 -15.84 -6.93
CA THR A 145 2.88 -14.90 -7.93
C THR A 145 3.67 -15.58 -9.05
N ASP A 146 4.15 -16.80 -8.85
CA ASP A 146 4.88 -17.56 -9.87
C ASP A 146 3.90 -18.19 -10.88
N LYS A 147 2.71 -18.54 -10.44
CA LYS A 147 1.66 -19.14 -11.26
C LYS A 147 0.56 -18.17 -11.69
N ASN A 148 0.57 -16.94 -11.14
CA ASN A 148 -0.54 -15.98 -11.29
C ASN A 148 -1.89 -16.57 -10.86
N THR A 149 -1.90 -17.30 -9.77
CA THR A 149 -3.11 -17.90 -9.18
C THR A 149 -3.27 -17.45 -7.74
N VAL A 150 -4.45 -17.63 -7.21
CA VAL A 150 -4.72 -17.47 -5.77
C VAL A 150 -4.72 -18.83 -5.10
N ASP A 151 -4.59 -18.84 -3.76
CA ASP A 151 -4.65 -20.05 -2.96
C ASP A 151 -5.95 -20.81 -3.25
N GLU A 152 -5.83 -22.10 -3.59
CA GLU A 152 -6.95 -22.98 -3.91
C GLU A 152 -7.90 -23.21 -2.72
N GLY A 153 -7.43 -22.96 -1.49
CA GLY A 153 -8.23 -23.03 -0.28
C GLY A 153 -9.21 -21.87 -0.07
N LEU A 154 -9.11 -20.80 -0.89
CA LEU A 154 -9.99 -19.65 -0.76
C LEU A 154 -11.43 -19.98 -1.19
N MET A 155 -12.40 -19.48 -0.42
CA MET A 155 -13.82 -19.55 -0.82
C MET A 155 -14.06 -18.74 -2.10
N SER A 156 -15.03 -19.14 -2.89
CA SER A 156 -15.30 -18.62 -4.24
C SER A 156 -15.41 -17.09 -4.38
N PHE A 157 -15.77 -16.39 -3.31
CA PHE A 157 -15.88 -14.93 -3.31
C PHE A 157 -14.61 -14.20 -2.80
N GLN A 158 -13.70 -14.91 -2.12
CA GLN A 158 -12.50 -14.29 -1.53
C GLN A 158 -11.48 -13.81 -2.58
N PRO A 159 -11.23 -14.53 -3.69
CA PRO A 159 -10.32 -14.05 -4.74
C PRO A 159 -10.72 -12.70 -5.33
N GLU A 160 -12.01 -12.50 -5.55
CA GLU A 160 -12.52 -11.23 -6.10
C GLU A 160 -12.35 -10.08 -5.10
N GLN A 161 -12.62 -10.33 -3.82
CA GLN A 161 -12.44 -9.33 -2.77
C GLN A 161 -10.95 -9.02 -2.56
N LEU A 162 -10.09 -10.03 -2.58
CA LEU A 162 -8.64 -9.85 -2.48
C LEU A 162 -8.11 -8.97 -3.62
N LEU A 163 -8.55 -9.22 -4.86
CA LEU A 163 -8.20 -8.41 -6.01
C LEU A 163 -8.67 -6.96 -5.85
N ARG A 164 -9.84 -6.73 -5.31
CA ARG A 164 -10.34 -5.38 -4.99
C ARG A 164 -9.48 -4.69 -3.93
N GLY A 165 -9.07 -5.42 -2.89
CA GLY A 165 -8.18 -4.92 -1.84
C GLY A 165 -6.80 -4.54 -2.40
N LEU A 166 -6.19 -5.41 -3.19
CA LEU A 166 -4.91 -5.14 -3.85
C LEU A 166 -4.99 -3.93 -4.79
N ASN A 167 -6.08 -3.81 -5.55
CA ASN A 167 -6.32 -2.65 -6.41
C ASN A 167 -6.48 -1.36 -5.58
N ALA A 168 -7.14 -1.43 -4.42
CA ALA A 168 -7.26 -0.31 -3.49
C ALA A 168 -5.89 0.15 -2.99
N ALA A 169 -5.02 -0.78 -2.59
CA ALA A 169 -3.66 -0.48 -2.14
C ALA A 169 -2.83 0.19 -3.24
N VAL A 170 -2.88 -0.33 -4.47
CA VAL A 170 -2.18 0.27 -5.61
C VAL A 170 -2.66 1.71 -5.84
N ARG A 171 -3.96 1.94 -5.82
CA ARG A 171 -4.52 3.29 -6.02
C ARG A 171 -4.17 4.25 -4.91
N ALA A 172 -4.16 3.80 -3.65
CA ALA A 172 -3.72 4.62 -2.53
C ALA A 172 -2.24 4.99 -2.63
N SER A 173 -1.38 4.03 -3.02
CA SER A 173 0.06 4.27 -3.20
C SER A 173 0.37 5.19 -4.38
N GLU A 174 -0.40 5.11 -5.45
CA GLU A 174 -0.30 5.96 -6.63
C GLU A 174 -1.06 7.28 -6.50
N LYS A 175 -1.86 7.44 -5.43
CA LYS A 175 -2.79 8.55 -5.24
C LYS A 175 -3.72 8.76 -6.45
N SER A 176 -4.07 7.66 -7.10
CA SER A 176 -4.93 7.66 -8.27
C SER A 176 -6.41 7.66 -7.88
N GLU A 177 -7.28 8.05 -8.81
CA GLU A 177 -8.71 8.23 -8.57
C GLU A 177 -9.40 6.99 -7.96
N LEU A 178 -10.49 7.26 -7.26
CA LEU A 178 -11.29 6.36 -6.43
C LEU A 178 -11.49 4.94 -6.99
N MET A 179 -11.44 4.01 -6.07
CA MET A 179 -11.42 2.57 -6.21
C MET A 179 -12.68 1.92 -6.80
N LEU A 180 -13.79 2.58 -6.81
CA LEU A 180 -14.96 2.10 -7.52
C LEU A 180 -14.88 2.66 -8.94
N PRO A 181 -14.68 1.82 -9.97
CA PRO A 181 -14.95 2.25 -11.31
C PRO A 181 -16.47 2.47 -11.37
N VAL A 182 -16.88 3.62 -10.97
CA VAL A 182 -18.09 4.16 -11.53
C VAL A 182 -17.74 4.28 -13.00
N GLU A 183 -18.39 3.48 -13.86
CA GLU A 183 -18.41 3.83 -15.28
C GLU A 183 -18.49 5.34 -15.33
N LYS A 184 -17.67 5.99 -16.17
CA LYS A 184 -17.81 7.41 -16.45
C LYS A 184 -19.18 7.64 -17.10
N VAL A 185 -20.21 7.45 -16.31
CA VAL A 185 -21.49 8.07 -16.55
C VAL A 185 -21.17 9.54 -16.44
N ALA A 186 -21.32 10.27 -17.54
CA ALA A 186 -21.12 11.69 -17.57
C ALA A 186 -21.86 12.28 -16.35
N TYR A 187 -21.11 12.51 -15.28
CA TYR A 187 -21.59 13.12 -14.06
C TYR A 187 -21.78 14.58 -14.44
N THR A 188 -23.00 14.94 -14.82
CA THR A 188 -23.42 16.31 -14.77
C THR A 188 -23.56 16.65 -13.30
N ALA A 189 -22.42 16.91 -12.65
CA ALA A 189 -22.43 17.63 -11.40
C ALA A 189 -23.25 18.91 -11.65
N SER A 190 -24.25 19.18 -10.82
CA SER A 190 -24.65 20.55 -10.64
C SER A 190 -23.37 21.33 -10.37
N ASP A 191 -23.18 22.48 -11.02
CA ASP A 191 -21.93 23.25 -11.01
C ASP A 191 -21.40 23.63 -9.61
N ASP A 192 -22.13 23.30 -8.56
CA ASP A 192 -21.83 23.59 -7.16
C ASP A 192 -20.98 22.54 -6.44
N ALA A 193 -20.75 21.37 -7.03
CA ALA A 193 -19.89 20.34 -6.46
C ALA A 193 -18.57 20.24 -7.22
N LYS A 194 -17.84 21.35 -7.36
CA LYS A 194 -16.42 21.28 -7.71
C LYS A 194 -15.64 20.73 -6.51
N TYR A 195 -15.59 19.40 -6.40
CA TYR A 195 -14.52 18.79 -5.66
C TYR A 195 -13.21 19.12 -6.38
N THR A 196 -12.61 20.22 -6.00
CA THR A 196 -11.22 20.47 -6.33
C THR A 196 -10.42 19.57 -5.42
N LEU A 197 -9.95 18.45 -5.97
CA LEU A 197 -8.83 17.72 -5.38
C LEU A 197 -7.80 18.78 -4.96
N PRO A 198 -7.24 18.69 -3.74
CA PRO A 198 -6.11 19.54 -3.37
C PRO A 198 -5.12 19.44 -4.53
N LYS A 199 -4.73 20.56 -5.13
CA LYS A 199 -3.77 20.58 -6.23
C LYS A 199 -2.58 19.76 -5.77
N GLU A 200 -2.45 18.56 -6.32
CA GLU A 200 -1.28 17.75 -6.07
C GLU A 200 -0.06 18.61 -6.32
N ASN A 201 0.73 18.83 -5.29
CA ASN A 201 2.14 19.02 -5.53
C ASN A 201 2.63 17.71 -6.13
N LYS A 202 2.51 17.56 -7.44
CA LYS A 202 3.24 16.55 -8.21
C LYS A 202 4.72 16.83 -8.01
N THR A 203 5.24 16.46 -6.86
CA THR A 203 6.58 15.93 -6.83
C THR A 203 6.48 14.58 -7.54
N THR A 204 6.48 14.63 -8.87
CA THR A 204 6.88 13.48 -9.67
C THR A 204 8.12 12.95 -8.98
N ALA A 205 8.01 11.80 -8.34
CA ALA A 205 9.17 11.13 -7.78
C ALA A 205 10.12 10.98 -8.96
N ALA A 206 11.12 11.85 -9.02
CA ALA A 206 11.96 12.00 -10.21
C ALA A 206 12.61 10.63 -10.42
N LYS A 207 12.16 9.94 -11.45
CA LYS A 207 12.65 8.60 -11.82
C LYS A 207 14.16 8.63 -11.80
N LEU A 208 14.77 7.94 -10.82
CA LEU A 208 16.22 7.96 -10.68
C LEU A 208 16.87 7.39 -11.94
N ALA A 209 17.80 8.14 -12.50
CA ALA A 209 18.51 7.71 -13.68
C ALA A 209 19.28 6.40 -13.40
N LYS A 210 19.47 5.60 -14.43
CA LYS A 210 20.25 4.36 -14.37
C LYS A 210 21.64 4.62 -13.82
N ALA A 211 22.02 3.92 -12.74
CA ALA A 211 23.35 4.06 -12.16
C ALA A 211 24.44 3.57 -13.15
N LYS A 212 25.62 4.17 -13.09
CA LYS A 212 26.78 3.78 -13.94
C LYS A 212 28.00 3.51 -13.08
N ILE A 213 28.59 2.33 -13.22
CA ILE A 213 29.90 2.02 -12.64
C ILE A 213 30.95 2.69 -13.50
N THR A 214 31.67 3.66 -12.98
CA THR A 214 32.76 4.36 -13.70
C THR A 214 34.03 3.54 -13.66
N LYS A 215 34.42 3.03 -12.49
CA LYS A 215 35.65 2.22 -12.33
C LYS A 215 35.37 1.05 -11.38
N LEU A 216 35.95 -0.11 -11.70
CA LEU A 216 35.96 -1.30 -10.87
C LEU A 216 37.38 -1.81 -10.75
N THR A 217 37.94 -1.83 -9.53
CA THR A 217 39.35 -2.16 -9.29
C THR A 217 39.41 -3.33 -8.32
N ALA A 218 40.27 -4.32 -8.65
CA ALA A 218 40.58 -5.44 -7.77
C ALA A 218 41.76 -5.11 -6.85
N GLY A 219 41.65 -5.52 -5.60
CA GLY A 219 42.72 -5.54 -4.62
C GLY A 219 42.87 -6.92 -3.98
N LYS A 220 43.80 -7.06 -3.02
CA LYS A 220 43.98 -8.30 -2.25
C LYS A 220 42.75 -8.58 -1.38
N LYS A 221 42.02 -9.65 -1.70
CA LYS A 221 40.74 -10.04 -1.03
C LYS A 221 39.68 -8.94 -0.98
N GLN A 222 39.70 -7.99 -1.92
CA GLN A 222 38.73 -6.87 -1.97
C GLN A 222 38.54 -6.36 -3.40
N LEU A 223 37.45 -5.61 -3.58
CA LEU A 223 37.25 -4.81 -4.79
C LEU A 223 36.72 -3.42 -4.42
N THR A 224 37.04 -2.42 -5.25
CA THR A 224 36.53 -1.07 -5.10
C THR A 224 35.70 -0.69 -6.31
N VAL A 225 34.48 -0.20 -6.05
CA VAL A 225 33.53 0.26 -7.05
C VAL A 225 33.47 1.79 -7.00
N LYS A 226 33.69 2.47 -8.12
CA LYS A 226 33.39 3.89 -8.29
C LYS A 226 32.13 4.04 -9.13
N ILE A 227 31.23 4.92 -8.71
CA ILE A 227 29.88 5.10 -9.24
C ILE A 227 29.74 6.54 -9.72
N ALA A 228 29.15 6.76 -10.88
CA ALA A 228 28.78 8.12 -11.30
C ALA A 228 27.68 8.66 -10.40
N LYS A 229 27.80 9.93 -10.00
CA LYS A 229 26.74 10.60 -9.21
C LYS A 229 25.44 10.63 -10.02
N VAL A 230 24.35 10.17 -9.41
CA VAL A 230 23.00 10.21 -9.98
C VAL A 230 22.24 11.34 -9.32
N LYS A 231 21.63 12.23 -10.12
CA LYS A 231 20.82 13.35 -9.60
C LYS A 231 19.68 12.78 -8.74
N ASN A 232 19.45 13.38 -7.60
CA ASN A 232 18.43 13.01 -6.59
C ASN A 232 18.67 11.65 -5.88
N ALA A 233 19.76 10.94 -6.13
CA ALA A 233 20.11 9.74 -5.37
C ALA A 233 20.63 10.12 -3.98
N LYS A 234 20.06 9.53 -2.94
CA LYS A 234 20.53 9.67 -1.54
C LYS A 234 21.54 8.58 -1.15
N SER A 235 21.49 7.43 -1.84
CA SER A 235 22.39 6.31 -1.62
C SER A 235 22.48 5.39 -2.85
N TYR A 236 23.38 4.41 -2.79
CA TYR A 236 23.59 3.42 -3.84
C TYR A 236 23.58 2.02 -3.24
N LYS A 237 22.78 1.13 -3.82
CA LYS A 237 22.75 -0.29 -3.51
C LYS A 237 23.70 -1.01 -4.46
N VAL A 238 24.76 -1.60 -3.93
CA VAL A 238 25.79 -2.31 -4.68
C VAL A 238 25.63 -3.80 -4.45
N GLN A 239 25.45 -4.56 -5.51
CA GLN A 239 25.40 -6.03 -5.47
C GLN A 239 26.65 -6.63 -6.08
N VAL A 240 27.19 -7.63 -5.38
CA VAL A 240 28.38 -8.38 -5.78
C VAL A 240 28.07 -9.87 -5.71
N SER A 241 28.39 -10.60 -6.76
CA SER A 241 28.17 -12.04 -6.85
C SER A 241 29.27 -12.71 -7.66
N THR A 242 29.52 -14.00 -7.43
CA THR A 242 30.30 -14.85 -8.34
C THR A 242 29.45 -15.39 -9.50
N ASP A 243 28.12 -15.21 -9.44
CA ASP A 243 27.19 -15.55 -10.49
C ASP A 243 26.81 -14.32 -11.33
N LYS A 244 27.01 -14.40 -12.65
CA LYS A 244 26.68 -13.32 -13.61
C LYS A 244 25.20 -12.94 -13.61
N LYS A 245 24.31 -13.87 -13.30
CA LYS A 245 22.86 -13.68 -13.28
C LYS A 245 22.35 -13.18 -11.93
N PHE A 246 23.20 -13.08 -10.91
CA PHE A 246 22.86 -12.69 -9.53
C PHE A 246 21.75 -13.55 -8.89
N LYS A 247 21.64 -14.82 -9.26
CA LYS A 247 20.70 -15.77 -8.65
C LYS A 247 21.26 -16.45 -7.40
N LYS A 248 22.57 -16.53 -7.26
CA LYS A 248 23.26 -17.23 -6.15
C LYS A 248 24.37 -16.38 -5.56
N LYS A 249 24.60 -16.51 -4.23
CA LYS A 249 25.73 -15.87 -3.50
C LYS A 249 25.83 -14.36 -3.74
N VAL A 250 24.70 -13.65 -3.66
CA VAL A 250 24.65 -12.20 -3.80
C VAL A 250 24.96 -11.53 -2.47
N THR A 251 25.97 -10.68 -2.44
CA THR A 251 26.25 -9.78 -1.32
C THR A 251 25.77 -8.39 -1.68
N THR A 252 24.88 -7.82 -0.89
CA THR A 252 24.35 -6.47 -1.06
C THR A 252 24.97 -5.54 -0.01
N LYS A 253 25.42 -4.37 -0.44
CA LYS A 253 25.92 -3.28 0.42
C LYS A 253 25.34 -1.96 -0.04
N THR A 254 24.96 -1.13 0.92
CA THR A 254 24.45 0.24 0.65
C THR A 254 25.49 1.27 1.05
N THR A 255 25.63 2.34 0.27
CA THR A 255 26.56 3.44 0.55
C THR A 255 25.95 4.78 0.13
N LYS A 256 26.18 5.81 0.90
CA LYS A 256 25.89 7.20 0.51
C LYS A 256 26.99 7.81 -0.35
N SER A 257 28.16 7.18 -0.41
CA SER A 257 29.32 7.61 -1.20
C SER A 257 29.28 7.04 -2.63
N THR A 258 29.84 7.78 -3.57
CA THR A 258 30.07 7.32 -4.94
C THR A 258 31.26 6.35 -5.08
N SER A 259 31.88 5.95 -3.96
CA SER A 259 32.94 4.96 -3.90
C SER A 259 32.68 3.99 -2.77
N LEU A 260 32.81 2.68 -3.03
CA LEU A 260 32.64 1.63 -2.03
C LEU A 260 33.68 0.54 -2.21
N THR A 261 34.37 0.19 -1.12
CA THR A 261 35.29 -0.97 -1.07
C THR A 261 34.60 -2.13 -0.35
N ILE A 262 34.57 -3.27 -1.00
CA ILE A 262 34.00 -4.51 -0.47
C ILE A 262 35.17 -5.48 -0.18
N LYS A 263 35.32 -5.79 1.10
CA LYS A 263 36.41 -6.62 1.64
C LYS A 263 35.94 -8.06 1.88
N LYS A 264 36.88 -8.94 2.31
CA LYS A 264 36.65 -10.35 2.67
C LYS A 264 36.16 -11.19 1.48
N LEU A 265 36.63 -10.87 0.27
CA LEU A 265 36.37 -11.64 -0.93
C LEU A 265 37.41 -12.76 -1.08
N LYS A 266 37.02 -13.83 -1.76
CA LYS A 266 37.97 -14.93 -2.07
C LYS A 266 38.91 -14.50 -3.19
N SER A 267 40.23 -14.70 -3.01
CA SER A 267 41.26 -14.48 -4.03
C SER A 267 41.04 -15.41 -5.21
N ASN A 268 41.54 -14.99 -6.36
CA ASN A 268 41.47 -15.71 -7.63
C ASN A 268 40.05 -16.01 -8.15
N LYS A 269 39.01 -15.40 -7.56
CA LYS A 269 37.62 -15.52 -8.02
C LYS A 269 37.18 -14.30 -8.83
N LYS A 270 36.40 -14.56 -9.87
CA LYS A 270 35.74 -13.52 -10.68
C LYS A 270 34.43 -13.08 -10.00
N TYR A 271 34.31 -11.78 -9.79
CA TYR A 271 33.12 -11.18 -9.20
C TYR A 271 32.42 -10.27 -10.19
N TYR A 272 31.12 -10.37 -10.25
CA TYR A 272 30.20 -9.51 -11.00
C TYR A 272 29.63 -8.47 -10.09
N VAL A 273 29.49 -7.24 -10.55
CA VAL A 273 29.05 -6.10 -9.79
C VAL A 273 27.98 -5.33 -10.57
N ARG A 274 26.89 -4.98 -9.92
CA ARG A 274 25.89 -4.04 -10.41
C ARG A 274 25.49 -3.07 -9.31
N VAL A 275 25.02 -1.89 -9.70
CA VAL A 275 24.70 -0.80 -8.79
C VAL A 275 23.33 -0.22 -9.16
N GLN A 276 22.58 0.16 -8.15
CA GLN A 276 21.27 0.81 -8.26
C GLN A 276 21.30 2.10 -7.43
N ALA A 277 20.79 3.20 -7.98
CA ALA A 277 20.60 4.43 -7.22
C ALA A 277 19.33 4.34 -6.38
N VAL A 278 19.33 4.90 -5.17
CA VAL A 278 18.23 4.84 -4.21
C VAL A 278 17.99 6.23 -3.62
N SER A 279 16.73 6.63 -3.51
CA SER A 279 16.30 7.85 -2.82
C SER A 279 14.97 7.56 -2.10
N GLY A 280 15.01 7.34 -0.79
CA GLY A 280 13.88 6.83 -0.03
C GLY A 280 13.43 5.49 -0.62
N LYS A 281 12.16 5.36 -0.94
CA LYS A 281 11.57 4.17 -1.58
C LYS A 281 11.84 4.09 -3.09
N THR A 282 12.23 5.19 -3.74
CA THR A 282 12.46 5.20 -5.18
C THR A 282 13.82 4.59 -5.53
N THR A 283 13.81 3.59 -6.39
CA THR A 283 15.03 2.96 -6.91
C THR A 283 15.14 3.16 -8.42
N GLY A 284 16.34 3.50 -8.87
CA GLY A 284 16.66 3.53 -10.31
C GLY A 284 16.85 2.12 -10.87
N THR A 285 17.08 1.99 -12.15
CA THR A 285 17.45 0.70 -12.77
C THR A 285 18.90 0.33 -12.44
N TYR A 286 19.18 -0.98 -12.35
CA TYR A 286 20.56 -1.45 -12.16
C TYR A 286 21.47 -1.03 -13.31
N SER A 287 22.73 -0.74 -12.96
CA SER A 287 23.79 -0.51 -13.94
C SER A 287 24.03 -1.73 -14.83
N VAL A 288 24.72 -1.52 -15.94
CA VAL A 288 25.37 -2.62 -16.66
C VAL A 288 26.29 -3.37 -15.70
N VAL A 289 26.27 -4.70 -15.77
CA VAL A 289 27.11 -5.57 -14.95
C VAL A 289 28.58 -5.43 -15.38
N LYS A 290 29.46 -5.09 -14.46
CA LYS A 290 30.91 -5.17 -14.65
C LYS A 290 31.49 -6.33 -13.86
N ASN A 291 32.64 -6.80 -14.23
CA ASN A 291 33.31 -7.88 -13.52
C ASN A 291 34.80 -7.59 -13.31
N VAL A 292 35.39 -8.23 -12.31
CA VAL A 292 36.79 -8.15 -12.00
C VAL A 292 37.25 -9.45 -11.31
N LYS A 293 38.49 -9.88 -11.54
CA LYS A 293 39.08 -10.98 -10.80
C LYS A 293 39.85 -10.41 -9.60
N VAL A 294 39.44 -10.81 -8.40
CA VAL A 294 40.06 -10.38 -7.14
C VAL A 294 41.39 -11.05 -6.95
N LYS A 295 42.39 -10.28 -6.49
CA LYS A 295 43.75 -10.76 -6.24
C LYS A 295 43.90 -11.47 -4.91
#